data_980f5b095c4ebc03a151c79e5968c2b9
#
_entry.id   980f5b095c4ebc03a151c79e5968c2b9
#
_cell.length_a   1.000
_cell.length_b   1.000
_cell.length_c   1.000
_cell.angle_alpha   90.00
_cell.angle_beta   90.00
_cell.angle_gamma   90.00
#
_symmetry.space_group_name_H-M   'P 1'
#
loop_
_entity.id
_entity.type
_entity.pdbx_description
1 polymer ?
#
loop_
_entity_poly.entity_id
_entity_poly.type
_entity_poly.pdbx_seq_one_letter_code
_entity_poly.pdbx_strand_id
1 'polypeptide(L)'
;MGKPTGFLEYTRREDGRRPAAERVRDWDEFHLPLPEEIRRQQGARCMNCGVPFCQAGMIYEGKAFGCPLHNLIPEWNDMILSGNWGHALSRLLKANSFPEFTGRVCPAPCENACICGIYGDPITVRDNELSIIEAAFGAGKLRPRRPPQWSGKKVCVVGSGPAGLAAADQLNRRGHMVTVIERAEHPGGLLMYGIPNMKLPKSVVRRRIDLMTEEGVTFVCGVDASEGAVAKRLLAEYDAVILCCGAGAPRPLGLDTTGISGVCYGTEYLKAAVERAQFGKAEAAVPSASGLDVVIIGTGDTASDCVATALRQGCRSVTQLVRRPRTDYLDAAGSLPLDYAHEEALAVTGQDPGGSASRSRAWWRGKAVP
;
A
#
# COMPACT_ATOMS: atom_id res chain seq x y z
N MET A 1 9.55 -2.48 -29.53
CA MET A 1 10.85 -2.34 -28.87
C MET A 1 10.88 -1.01 -28.16
N GLY A 2 11.36 -0.95 -26.91
CA GLY A 2 11.44 0.29 -26.15
C GLY A 2 12.22 1.38 -26.88
N LYS A 3 12.10 2.62 -26.44
CA LYS A 3 12.85 3.75 -26.98
C LYS A 3 14.17 3.89 -26.23
N PRO A 4 15.33 3.44 -26.77
CA PRO A 4 16.59 3.37 -26.01
C PRO A 4 17.05 4.70 -25.45
N THR A 5 16.65 5.82 -26.06
CA THR A 5 17.04 7.19 -25.72
C THR A 5 15.96 7.95 -24.96
N GLY A 6 14.80 7.35 -24.70
CA GLY A 6 13.65 8.05 -24.13
C GLY A 6 13.94 8.70 -22.77
N PHE A 7 14.79 8.08 -21.93
CA PHE A 7 15.20 8.64 -20.64
C PHE A 7 16.07 9.91 -20.77
N LEU A 8 16.69 10.12 -21.90
CA LEU A 8 17.44 11.34 -22.22
C LEU A 8 16.55 12.45 -22.80
N GLU A 9 15.44 12.08 -23.43
CA GLU A 9 14.55 13.01 -24.13
C GLU A 9 13.42 13.54 -23.23
N TYR A 10 12.94 12.72 -22.29
CA TYR A 10 11.82 13.05 -21.40
C TYR A 10 12.29 13.09 -19.96
N THR A 11 11.95 14.15 -19.23
CA THR A 11 12.16 14.25 -17.78
C THR A 11 11.20 13.33 -17.03
N ARG A 12 11.61 12.85 -15.85
CA ARG A 12 10.73 12.11 -14.94
C ARG A 12 9.58 13.03 -14.50
N ARG A 13 8.36 12.51 -14.59
CA ARG A 13 7.15 13.16 -14.07
C ARG A 13 6.33 12.11 -13.32
N GLU A 14 6.14 12.34 -12.05
CA GLU A 14 5.25 11.53 -11.19
C GLU A 14 3.82 12.02 -11.28
N ASP A 15 2.88 11.18 -10.85
CA ASP A 15 1.51 11.61 -10.63
C ASP A 15 1.47 12.78 -9.66
N GLY A 16 0.61 13.74 -9.95
CA GLY A 16 0.42 14.89 -9.11
C GLY A 16 -0.22 14.51 -7.76
N ARG A 17 -0.17 15.46 -6.84
CA ARG A 17 -0.94 15.38 -5.59
C ARG A 17 -1.82 16.61 -5.48
N ARG A 18 -3.00 16.46 -4.93
CA ARG A 18 -3.85 17.59 -4.55
C ARG A 18 -3.08 18.50 -3.60
N PRO A 19 -3.26 19.84 -3.66
CA PRO A 19 -2.57 20.77 -2.75
C PRO A 19 -2.74 20.36 -1.28
N ALA A 20 -1.67 20.40 -0.49
CA ALA A 20 -1.66 19.91 0.89
C ALA A 20 -2.72 20.59 1.77
N ALA A 21 -2.92 21.89 1.62
CA ALA A 21 -3.90 22.68 2.38
C ALA A 21 -5.37 22.31 2.02
N GLU A 22 -5.60 21.73 0.86
CA GLU A 22 -6.93 21.29 0.42
C GLU A 22 -7.18 19.84 0.85
N ARG A 23 -6.26 18.93 0.48
CA ARG A 23 -6.44 17.49 0.70
C ARG A 23 -6.49 17.08 2.18
N VAL A 24 -5.90 17.87 3.07
CA VAL A 24 -5.95 17.64 4.52
C VAL A 24 -7.36 17.80 5.11
N ARG A 25 -8.27 18.45 4.39
CA ARG A 25 -9.64 18.74 4.85
C ARG A 25 -10.62 17.60 4.63
N ASP A 26 -10.22 16.58 3.88
CA ASP A 26 -11.05 15.44 3.54
C ASP A 26 -10.28 14.12 3.61
N TRP A 27 -10.98 13.01 3.33
CA TRP A 27 -10.43 11.66 3.30
C TRP A 27 -10.34 11.11 1.87
N ASP A 28 -10.51 11.95 0.86
CA ASP A 28 -10.48 11.53 -0.53
C ASP A 28 -9.05 11.29 -1.03
N GLU A 29 -8.91 10.47 -2.06
CA GLU A 29 -7.61 10.15 -2.65
C GLU A 29 -6.88 11.41 -3.08
N PHE A 30 -5.62 11.52 -2.72
CA PHE A 30 -4.82 12.71 -3.02
C PHE A 30 -4.05 12.62 -4.35
N HIS A 31 -3.96 11.46 -4.98
CA HIS A 31 -3.27 11.28 -6.25
C HIS A 31 -4.04 11.89 -7.41
N LEU A 32 -3.31 12.59 -8.28
CA LEU A 32 -3.82 13.17 -9.53
C LEU A 32 -3.09 12.50 -10.69
N PRO A 33 -3.77 11.65 -11.47
CA PRO A 33 -3.13 10.93 -12.57
C PRO A 33 -2.64 11.88 -13.66
N LEU A 34 -1.49 11.58 -14.24
CA LEU A 34 -1.00 12.31 -15.41
C LEU A 34 -1.88 12.07 -16.65
N PRO A 35 -2.02 13.07 -17.54
CA PRO A 35 -2.64 12.88 -18.85
C PRO A 35 -1.97 11.74 -19.65
N GLU A 36 -2.75 11.06 -20.50
CA GLU A 36 -2.28 9.90 -21.26
C GLU A 36 -1.02 10.20 -22.07
N GLU A 37 -0.96 11.35 -22.73
CA GLU A 37 0.21 11.76 -23.52
C GLU A 37 1.49 11.81 -22.69
N ILE A 38 1.41 12.41 -21.50
CA ILE A 38 2.54 12.47 -20.56
C ILE A 38 2.87 11.07 -20.05
N ARG A 39 1.86 10.24 -19.76
CA ARG A 39 2.07 8.86 -19.33
C ARG A 39 2.80 8.02 -20.38
N ARG A 40 2.49 8.20 -21.66
CA ARG A 40 3.21 7.57 -22.77
C ARG A 40 4.68 7.99 -22.79
N GLN A 41 4.98 9.27 -22.54
CA GLN A 41 6.37 9.75 -22.40
C GLN A 41 7.06 9.08 -21.21
N GLN A 42 6.38 8.88 -20.07
CA GLN A 42 6.96 8.17 -18.92
C GLN A 42 7.25 6.70 -19.24
N GLY A 43 6.38 6.01 -19.97
CA GLY A 43 6.66 4.67 -20.51
C GLY A 43 7.86 4.65 -21.46
N ALA A 44 7.99 5.68 -22.30
CA ALA A 44 9.11 5.83 -23.23
C ALA A 44 10.48 5.97 -22.57
N ARG A 45 10.53 6.42 -21.32
CA ARG A 45 11.79 6.52 -20.56
C ARG A 45 12.43 5.16 -20.26
N CYS A 46 11.68 4.06 -20.35
CA CYS A 46 12.22 2.72 -20.19
C CYS A 46 13.06 2.32 -21.39
N MET A 47 14.37 2.16 -21.21
CA MET A 47 15.28 1.75 -22.30
C MET A 47 15.25 0.24 -22.59
N ASN A 48 14.39 -0.51 -21.96
CA ASN A 48 14.23 -1.96 -22.13
C ASN A 48 15.56 -2.71 -21.99
N CYS A 49 16.20 -2.63 -20.82
CA CYS A 49 17.50 -3.23 -20.53
C CYS A 49 17.52 -4.72 -20.80
N GLY A 50 18.59 -5.26 -21.39
CA GLY A 50 18.76 -6.70 -21.59
C GLY A 50 18.83 -7.49 -20.26
N VAL A 51 19.31 -6.85 -19.18
CA VAL A 51 19.27 -7.39 -17.80
C VAL A 51 18.52 -6.38 -16.93
N PRO A 52 17.20 -6.51 -16.81
CA PRO A 52 16.38 -5.53 -16.09
C PRO A 52 16.42 -5.78 -14.58
N PHE A 53 17.27 -5.07 -13.86
CA PHE A 53 17.35 -5.16 -12.39
C PHE A 53 16.03 -4.80 -11.70
N CYS A 54 15.18 -4.00 -12.33
CA CYS A 54 13.84 -3.72 -11.81
C CYS A 54 12.99 -4.98 -11.61
N GLN A 55 13.31 -6.09 -12.29
CA GLN A 55 12.64 -7.39 -12.17
C GLN A 55 13.37 -8.38 -11.25
N ALA A 56 14.53 -8.02 -10.68
CA ALA A 56 15.42 -8.98 -10.02
C ALA A 56 14.81 -9.64 -8.78
N GLY A 57 14.03 -8.93 -7.98
CA GLY A 57 13.35 -9.48 -6.83
C GLY A 57 14.28 -10.07 -5.77
N MET A 58 15.46 -9.48 -5.59
CA MET A 58 16.46 -9.95 -4.65
C MET A 58 16.55 -9.11 -3.39
N ILE A 59 17.23 -9.62 -2.38
CA ILE A 59 17.66 -8.84 -1.22
C ILE A 59 19.12 -8.45 -1.41
N TYR A 60 19.40 -7.16 -1.43
CA TYR A 60 20.74 -6.59 -1.52
C TYR A 60 20.98 -5.69 -0.30
N GLU A 61 22.06 -5.97 0.46
CA GLU A 61 22.38 -5.26 1.71
C GLU A 61 21.20 -5.14 2.70
N GLY A 62 20.40 -6.21 2.81
CA GLY A 62 19.24 -6.26 3.69
C GLY A 62 18.01 -5.46 3.23
N LYS A 63 18.03 -4.92 2.01
CA LYS A 63 16.92 -4.17 1.39
C LYS A 63 16.38 -4.92 0.18
N ALA A 64 15.08 -4.75 -0.08
CA ALA A 64 14.47 -5.24 -1.32
C ALA A 64 15.03 -4.47 -2.52
N PHE A 65 15.47 -5.19 -3.54
CA PHE A 65 16.03 -4.67 -4.78
C PHE A 65 15.32 -5.31 -5.98
N GLY A 66 14.67 -4.50 -6.78
CA GLY A 66 13.80 -4.97 -7.86
C GLY A 66 12.44 -5.45 -7.37
N CYS A 67 11.56 -5.78 -8.30
CA CYS A 67 10.20 -6.24 -8.02
C CYS A 67 10.20 -7.70 -7.53
N PRO A 68 9.74 -8.01 -6.32
CA PRO A 68 9.71 -9.40 -5.81
C PRO A 68 8.70 -10.30 -6.54
N LEU A 69 7.79 -9.72 -7.31
CA LEU A 69 6.87 -10.45 -8.19
C LEU A 69 7.47 -10.71 -9.58
N HIS A 70 8.69 -10.27 -9.86
CA HIS A 70 9.32 -10.32 -11.17
C HIS A 70 8.44 -9.73 -12.28
N ASN A 71 7.79 -8.59 -11.97
CA ASN A 71 6.84 -7.95 -12.87
C ASN A 71 7.50 -7.55 -14.20
N LEU A 72 6.80 -7.76 -15.30
CA LEU A 72 7.31 -7.57 -16.67
C LEU A 72 7.43 -6.08 -17.06
N ILE A 73 8.15 -5.32 -16.22
CA ILE A 73 8.23 -3.85 -16.26
C ILE A 73 8.65 -3.30 -17.62
N PRO A 74 9.73 -3.78 -18.28
CA PRO A 74 10.09 -3.29 -19.59
C PRO A 74 9.04 -3.54 -20.65
N GLU A 75 8.39 -4.72 -20.63
CA GLU A 75 7.39 -5.10 -21.63
C GLU A 75 6.16 -4.19 -21.59
N TRP A 76 5.58 -3.97 -20.42
CA TRP A 76 4.39 -3.13 -20.35
C TRP A 76 4.69 -1.62 -20.48
N ASN A 77 5.91 -1.15 -20.17
CA ASN A 77 6.33 0.21 -20.49
C ASN A 77 6.42 0.44 -22.02
N ASP A 78 6.92 -0.54 -22.77
CA ASP A 78 6.92 -0.50 -24.24
C ASP A 78 5.49 -0.43 -24.81
N MET A 79 4.55 -1.14 -24.17
CA MET A 79 3.14 -1.10 -24.55
C MET A 79 2.49 0.26 -24.21
N ILE A 80 2.84 0.90 -23.09
CA ILE A 80 2.39 2.25 -22.75
C ILE A 80 2.89 3.24 -23.81
N LEU A 81 4.18 3.20 -24.16
CA LEU A 81 4.76 4.05 -25.21
C LEU A 81 3.97 3.96 -26.52
N SER A 82 3.64 2.74 -26.94
CA SER A 82 2.89 2.50 -28.17
C SER A 82 1.39 2.78 -28.07
N GLY A 83 0.88 3.14 -26.88
CA GLY A 83 -0.57 3.32 -26.63
C GLY A 83 -1.35 2.02 -26.60
N ASN A 84 -0.68 0.87 -26.46
CA ASN A 84 -1.32 -0.44 -26.47
C ASN A 84 -1.70 -0.89 -25.06
N TRP A 85 -2.65 -0.18 -24.46
CA TRP A 85 -3.09 -0.37 -23.06
C TRP A 85 -3.61 -1.78 -22.78
N GLY A 86 -4.26 -2.45 -23.74
CA GLY A 86 -4.77 -3.82 -23.59
C GLY A 86 -3.64 -4.83 -23.40
N HIS A 87 -2.57 -4.73 -24.17
CA HIS A 87 -1.40 -5.58 -24.01
C HIS A 87 -0.60 -5.19 -22.76
N ALA A 88 -0.49 -3.91 -22.41
CA ALA A 88 0.12 -3.48 -21.17
C ALA A 88 -0.57 -4.14 -19.95
N LEU A 89 -1.90 -4.11 -19.91
CA LEU A 89 -2.71 -4.78 -18.89
C LEU A 89 -2.44 -6.30 -18.84
N SER A 90 -2.43 -6.96 -20.01
CA SER A 90 -2.17 -8.39 -20.10
C SER A 90 -0.79 -8.76 -19.53
N ARG A 91 0.24 -7.95 -19.79
CA ARG A 91 1.59 -8.16 -19.26
C ARG A 91 1.66 -7.92 -17.75
N LEU A 92 1.05 -6.85 -17.28
CA LEU A 92 1.01 -6.49 -15.87
C LEU A 92 0.33 -7.58 -15.02
N LEU A 93 -0.83 -8.05 -15.45
CA LEU A 93 -1.62 -9.07 -14.73
C LEU A 93 -1.04 -10.49 -14.78
N LYS A 94 0.07 -10.72 -15.48
CA LYS A 94 0.77 -12.01 -15.44
C LYS A 94 1.46 -12.24 -14.09
N ALA A 95 2.06 -11.22 -13.54
CA ALA A 95 2.83 -11.29 -12.30
C ALA A 95 2.12 -10.65 -11.12
N ASN A 96 1.34 -9.57 -11.34
CA ASN A 96 0.66 -8.83 -10.30
C ASN A 96 -0.86 -9.01 -10.36
N SER A 97 -1.44 -9.59 -9.32
CA SER A 97 -2.89 -9.79 -9.22
C SER A 97 -3.65 -8.49 -8.91
N PHE A 98 -3.02 -7.51 -8.25
CA PHE A 98 -3.67 -6.30 -7.71
C PHE A 98 -2.88 -5.02 -7.97
N PRO A 99 -2.69 -4.62 -9.23
CA PRO A 99 -1.93 -3.41 -9.55
C PRO A 99 -2.55 -2.13 -8.98
N GLU A 100 -3.86 -2.09 -8.77
CA GLU A 100 -4.55 -0.96 -8.15
C GLU A 100 -4.18 -0.75 -6.69
N PHE A 101 -3.74 -1.79 -5.98
CA PHE A 101 -3.24 -1.68 -4.61
C PHE A 101 -1.74 -1.34 -4.63
N THR A 102 -0.94 -2.12 -5.36
CA THR A 102 0.51 -1.90 -5.40
C THR A 102 0.87 -0.57 -6.04
N GLY A 103 0.16 -0.14 -7.06
CA GLY A 103 0.36 1.17 -7.69
C GLY A 103 0.12 2.36 -6.73
N ARG A 104 -0.64 2.16 -5.65
CA ARG A 104 -0.90 3.19 -4.62
C ARG A 104 0.03 3.09 -3.41
N VAL A 105 0.38 1.87 -2.97
CA VAL A 105 1.00 1.69 -1.65
C VAL A 105 2.34 0.94 -1.66
N CYS A 106 2.78 0.43 -2.81
CA CYS A 106 4.07 -0.23 -2.91
C CYS A 106 5.21 0.80 -2.77
N PRO A 107 6.27 0.52 -1.98
CA PRO A 107 7.44 1.37 -1.88
C PRO A 107 8.32 1.37 -3.14
N ALA A 108 7.92 0.64 -4.18
CA ALA A 108 8.53 0.57 -5.50
C ALA A 108 10.05 0.27 -5.50
N PRO A 109 10.52 -0.83 -4.88
CA PRO A 109 11.93 -1.21 -4.90
C PRO A 109 12.47 -1.44 -6.33
N CYS A 110 11.58 -1.62 -7.30
CA CYS A 110 11.91 -1.68 -8.72
C CYS A 110 12.42 -0.34 -9.27
N GLU A 111 11.94 0.79 -8.76
CA GLU A 111 12.44 2.12 -9.14
C GLU A 111 13.86 2.33 -8.61
N ASN A 112 14.13 1.95 -7.35
CA ASN A 112 15.47 2.00 -6.77
C ASN A 112 16.48 1.11 -7.51
N ALA A 113 16.01 0.04 -8.14
CA ALA A 113 16.84 -0.88 -8.93
C ALA A 113 16.95 -0.48 -10.42
N CYS A 114 16.31 0.61 -10.83
CA CYS A 114 16.31 1.03 -12.23
C CYS A 114 17.67 1.60 -12.63
N ILE A 115 18.25 1.07 -13.72
CA ILE A 115 19.57 1.52 -14.23
C ILE A 115 19.55 3.00 -14.63
N CYS A 116 18.41 3.53 -15.10
CA CYS A 116 18.27 4.96 -15.39
C CYS A 116 18.58 5.84 -14.16
N GLY A 117 18.33 5.33 -12.95
CA GLY A 117 18.65 6.01 -11.71
C GLY A 117 20.14 6.19 -11.40
N ILE A 118 21.04 5.54 -12.17
CA ILE A 118 22.49 5.73 -12.04
C ILE A 118 22.95 7.03 -12.70
N TYR A 119 22.31 7.41 -13.80
CA TYR A 119 22.69 8.57 -14.61
C TYR A 119 21.68 9.74 -14.54
N GLY A 120 20.57 9.55 -13.84
CA GLY A 120 19.50 10.51 -13.72
C GLY A 120 18.36 9.94 -12.89
N ASP A 121 17.11 10.22 -13.29
CA ASP A 121 15.93 9.75 -12.57
C ASP A 121 15.49 8.35 -13.04
N PRO A 122 15.10 7.43 -12.11
CA PRO A 122 14.52 6.15 -12.46
C PRO A 122 13.18 6.31 -13.20
N ILE A 123 12.67 5.21 -13.75
CA ILE A 123 11.34 5.17 -14.37
C ILE A 123 10.25 5.24 -13.28
N THR A 124 9.14 5.93 -13.54
CA THR A 124 7.95 5.97 -12.68
C THR A 124 7.16 4.66 -12.78
N VAL A 125 7.74 3.58 -12.29
CA VAL A 125 7.18 2.22 -12.44
C VAL A 125 5.83 2.10 -11.76
N ARG A 126 5.74 2.57 -10.51
CA ARG A 126 4.52 2.49 -9.70
C ARG A 126 3.36 3.26 -10.32
N ASP A 127 3.60 4.50 -10.75
CA ASP A 127 2.55 5.34 -11.35
C ASP A 127 2.12 4.81 -12.73
N ASN A 128 3.06 4.26 -13.49
CA ASN A 128 2.75 3.62 -14.78
C ASN A 128 1.90 2.36 -14.57
N GLU A 129 2.21 1.54 -13.58
CA GLU A 129 1.42 0.36 -13.17
C GLU A 129 -0.01 0.77 -12.79
N LEU A 130 -0.15 1.79 -11.94
CA LEU A 130 -1.44 2.32 -11.54
C LEU A 130 -2.26 2.81 -12.72
N SER A 131 -1.64 3.53 -13.64
CA SER A 131 -2.35 4.07 -14.81
C SER A 131 -2.87 2.97 -15.75
N ILE A 132 -2.15 1.85 -15.92
CA ILE A 132 -2.63 0.71 -16.72
C ILE A 132 -3.91 0.13 -16.13
N ILE A 133 -3.92 -0.14 -14.83
CA ILE A 133 -5.06 -0.80 -14.20
C ILE A 133 -6.26 0.12 -14.08
N GLU A 134 -6.05 1.41 -13.74
CA GLU A 134 -7.15 2.37 -13.65
C GLU A 134 -7.78 2.67 -15.02
N ALA A 135 -6.98 2.77 -16.07
CA ALA A 135 -7.49 2.89 -17.44
C ALA A 135 -8.35 1.65 -17.82
N ALA A 136 -7.95 0.47 -17.38
CA ALA A 136 -8.71 -0.76 -17.66
C ALA A 136 -10.04 -0.81 -16.91
N PHE A 137 -10.08 -0.41 -15.64
CA PHE A 137 -11.31 -0.29 -14.88
C PHE A 137 -12.23 0.80 -15.45
N GLY A 138 -11.69 1.99 -15.70
CA GLY A 138 -12.46 3.11 -16.26
C GLY A 138 -13.08 2.81 -17.62
N ALA A 139 -12.39 2.04 -18.45
CA ALA A 139 -12.89 1.61 -19.76
C ALA A 139 -13.78 0.34 -19.72
N GLY A 140 -14.06 -0.24 -18.56
CA GLY A 140 -14.82 -1.50 -18.41
C GLY A 140 -14.17 -2.70 -19.08
N LYS A 141 -12.84 -2.64 -19.29
CA LYS A 141 -12.08 -3.73 -19.94
C LYS A 141 -11.66 -4.84 -18.99
N LEU A 142 -11.67 -4.57 -17.68
CA LEU A 142 -11.39 -5.58 -16.68
C LEU A 142 -12.68 -6.35 -16.38
N ARG A 143 -12.78 -7.54 -16.97
CA ARG A 143 -13.95 -8.42 -16.84
C ARG A 143 -13.61 -9.60 -15.93
N PRO A 144 -14.62 -10.21 -15.26
CA PRO A 144 -14.45 -11.43 -14.48
C PRO A 144 -13.86 -12.55 -15.33
N ARG A 145 -12.81 -13.19 -14.83
CA ARG A 145 -12.11 -14.30 -15.50
C ARG A 145 -12.39 -15.59 -14.77
N ARG A 146 -13.50 -16.23 -15.12
CA ARG A 146 -13.84 -17.55 -14.59
C ARG A 146 -12.91 -18.61 -15.18
N PRO A 147 -12.47 -19.58 -14.39
CA PRO A 147 -11.65 -20.69 -14.90
C PRO A 147 -12.44 -21.48 -15.94
N PRO A 148 -11.78 -21.94 -17.02
CA PRO A 148 -12.47 -22.71 -18.08
C PRO A 148 -12.91 -24.10 -17.60
N GLN A 149 -12.26 -24.62 -16.55
CA GLN A 149 -12.57 -25.91 -15.95
C GLN A 149 -12.36 -25.86 -14.44
N TRP A 150 -13.29 -26.47 -13.71
CA TRP A 150 -13.21 -26.61 -12.26
C TRP A 150 -12.57 -27.95 -11.89
N SER A 151 -11.66 -27.94 -10.93
CA SER A 151 -10.93 -29.11 -10.45
C SER A 151 -11.73 -29.99 -9.50
N GLY A 152 -12.88 -29.52 -9.02
CA GLY A 152 -13.65 -30.17 -7.96
C GLY A 152 -13.04 -30.04 -6.56
N LYS A 153 -11.87 -29.44 -6.40
CA LYS A 153 -11.19 -29.24 -5.11
C LYS A 153 -11.66 -27.97 -4.43
N LYS A 154 -11.96 -28.09 -3.12
CA LYS A 154 -12.37 -26.99 -2.25
C LYS A 154 -11.17 -26.52 -1.42
N VAL A 155 -10.85 -25.24 -1.51
CA VAL A 155 -9.74 -24.63 -0.74
C VAL A 155 -10.27 -23.50 0.13
N CYS A 156 -9.96 -23.56 1.41
CA CYS A 156 -10.23 -22.47 2.34
C CYS A 156 -8.99 -21.59 2.50
N VAL A 157 -9.17 -20.28 2.38
CA VAL A 157 -8.13 -19.27 2.71
C VAL A 157 -8.58 -18.53 3.95
N VAL A 158 -7.81 -18.60 5.02
CA VAL A 158 -8.09 -17.92 6.30
C VAL A 158 -7.38 -16.59 6.35
N GLY A 159 -8.15 -15.52 6.31
CA GLY A 159 -7.71 -14.13 6.22
C GLY A 159 -7.80 -13.57 4.81
N SER A 160 -8.40 -12.38 4.70
CA SER A 160 -8.64 -11.66 3.45
C SER A 160 -7.68 -10.50 3.21
N GLY A 161 -6.57 -10.45 3.93
CA GLY A 161 -5.51 -9.46 3.66
C GLY A 161 -4.84 -9.69 2.29
N PRO A 162 -3.84 -8.87 1.91
CA PRO A 162 -3.19 -8.97 0.60
C PRO A 162 -2.73 -10.37 0.23
N ALA A 163 -2.16 -11.12 1.19
CA ALA A 163 -1.69 -12.49 0.98
C ALA A 163 -2.86 -13.46 0.69
N GLY A 164 -3.95 -13.35 1.48
CA GLY A 164 -5.13 -14.19 1.30
C GLY A 164 -5.85 -13.90 -0.02
N LEU A 165 -6.01 -12.63 -0.37
CA LEU A 165 -6.57 -12.25 -1.67
C LEU A 165 -5.74 -12.78 -2.84
N ALA A 166 -4.39 -12.68 -2.75
CA ALA A 166 -3.50 -13.18 -3.79
C ALA A 166 -3.57 -14.72 -3.92
N ALA A 167 -3.60 -15.44 -2.79
CA ALA A 167 -3.79 -16.88 -2.78
C ALA A 167 -5.14 -17.27 -3.41
N ALA A 168 -6.22 -16.58 -3.01
CA ALA A 168 -7.56 -16.83 -3.54
C ALA A 168 -7.64 -16.59 -5.05
N ASP A 169 -7.11 -15.45 -5.54
CA ASP A 169 -7.07 -15.15 -6.98
C ASP A 169 -6.32 -16.23 -7.76
N GLN A 170 -5.14 -16.61 -7.30
CA GLN A 170 -4.31 -17.60 -7.99
C GLN A 170 -4.91 -18.99 -7.98
N LEU A 171 -5.54 -19.42 -6.90
CA LEU A 171 -6.19 -20.71 -6.79
C LEU A 171 -7.47 -20.78 -7.62
N ASN A 172 -8.29 -19.72 -7.58
CA ASN A 172 -9.51 -19.62 -8.37
C ASN A 172 -9.21 -19.70 -9.88
N ARG A 173 -8.19 -18.95 -10.34
CA ARG A 173 -7.74 -19.01 -11.75
C ARG A 173 -7.29 -20.41 -12.19
N ARG A 174 -6.83 -21.26 -11.26
CA ARG A 174 -6.48 -22.67 -11.51
C ARG A 174 -7.66 -23.63 -11.43
N GLY A 175 -8.87 -23.09 -11.21
CA GLY A 175 -10.10 -23.86 -11.19
C GLY A 175 -10.44 -24.51 -9.86
N HIS A 176 -9.84 -24.08 -8.75
CA HIS A 176 -10.25 -24.53 -7.42
C HIS A 176 -11.44 -23.71 -6.92
N MET A 177 -12.35 -24.36 -6.18
CA MET A 177 -13.43 -23.69 -5.48
C MET A 177 -12.87 -23.05 -4.20
N VAL A 178 -12.76 -21.72 -4.19
CA VAL A 178 -12.10 -21.00 -3.12
C VAL A 178 -13.09 -20.29 -2.22
N THR A 179 -12.99 -20.52 -0.92
CA THR A 179 -13.69 -19.76 0.12
C THR A 179 -12.66 -19.01 0.97
N VAL A 180 -12.82 -17.69 1.09
CA VAL A 180 -12.03 -16.84 1.96
C VAL A 180 -12.83 -16.57 3.24
N ILE A 181 -12.25 -16.93 4.39
CA ILE A 181 -12.85 -16.66 5.72
C ILE A 181 -12.14 -15.45 6.33
N GLU A 182 -12.94 -14.49 6.80
CA GLU A 182 -12.43 -13.26 7.40
C GLU A 182 -13.15 -12.98 8.74
N ARG A 183 -12.39 -12.68 9.78
CA ARG A 183 -12.95 -12.36 11.09
C ARG A 183 -13.62 -10.98 11.18
N ALA A 184 -13.20 -10.04 10.33
CA ALA A 184 -13.80 -8.71 10.25
C ALA A 184 -15.08 -8.72 9.42
N GLU A 185 -15.90 -7.66 9.53
CA GLU A 185 -17.16 -7.50 8.77
C GLU A 185 -16.94 -7.31 7.27
N HIS A 186 -15.79 -6.74 6.88
CA HIS A 186 -15.46 -6.50 5.48
C HIS A 186 -14.13 -7.16 5.12
N PRO A 187 -14.03 -7.76 3.93
CA PRO A 187 -12.78 -8.34 3.48
C PRO A 187 -11.77 -7.27 3.05
N GLY A 188 -10.47 -7.62 3.07
CA GLY A 188 -9.38 -6.75 2.65
C GLY A 188 -8.27 -6.60 3.70
N GLY A 189 -8.48 -7.03 4.95
CA GLY A 189 -7.47 -6.94 6.00
C GLY A 189 -6.95 -5.50 6.18
N LEU A 190 -5.63 -5.29 6.18
CA LEU A 190 -5.05 -3.95 6.32
C LEU A 190 -5.32 -3.02 5.12
N LEU A 191 -5.62 -3.52 3.93
CA LEU A 191 -6.08 -2.68 2.81
C LEU A 191 -7.40 -1.99 3.15
N MET A 192 -8.29 -2.68 3.84
CA MET A 192 -9.60 -2.17 4.25
C MET A 192 -9.52 -1.35 5.54
N TYR A 193 -8.77 -1.83 6.55
CA TYR A 193 -8.83 -1.29 7.91
C TYR A 193 -7.58 -0.55 8.37
N GLY A 194 -6.41 -0.79 7.74
CA GLY A 194 -5.14 -0.22 8.19
C GLY A 194 -4.69 1.01 7.39
N ILE A 195 -4.81 0.95 6.08
CA ILE A 195 -4.38 2.04 5.19
C ILE A 195 -5.48 3.11 5.16
N PRO A 196 -5.17 4.39 5.37
CA PRO A 196 -6.17 5.47 5.31
C PRO A 196 -6.80 5.62 3.92
N ASN A 197 -8.06 6.11 3.89
CA ASN A 197 -8.80 6.24 2.64
C ASN A 197 -8.15 7.20 1.63
N MET A 198 -7.52 8.29 2.12
CA MET A 198 -6.83 9.25 1.26
C MET A 198 -5.63 8.65 0.50
N LYS A 199 -5.09 7.52 0.94
CA LYS A 199 -3.99 6.79 0.29
C LYS A 199 -4.49 5.59 -0.53
N LEU A 200 -5.51 4.89 -0.04
CA LEU A 200 -6.17 3.78 -0.71
C LEU A 200 -7.68 3.82 -0.47
N PRO A 201 -8.46 4.34 -1.42
CA PRO A 201 -9.91 4.40 -1.30
C PRO A 201 -10.54 3.04 -1.07
N LYS A 202 -11.49 2.94 -0.13
CA LYS A 202 -12.14 1.66 0.18
C LYS A 202 -13.03 1.17 -0.96
N SER A 203 -13.47 2.06 -1.83
CA SER A 203 -14.15 1.72 -3.09
C SER A 203 -13.26 0.91 -4.03
N VAL A 204 -11.95 1.21 -4.08
CA VAL A 204 -10.96 0.44 -4.87
C VAL A 204 -10.81 -0.99 -4.34
N VAL A 205 -10.80 -1.15 -3.01
CA VAL A 205 -10.74 -2.48 -2.38
C VAL A 205 -12.03 -3.25 -2.66
N ARG A 206 -13.20 -2.61 -2.47
CA ARG A 206 -14.52 -3.24 -2.70
C ARG A 206 -14.67 -3.70 -4.15
N ARG A 207 -14.38 -2.83 -5.15
CA ARG A 207 -14.52 -3.21 -6.57
C ARG A 207 -13.66 -4.43 -6.94
N ARG A 208 -12.50 -4.63 -6.28
CA ARG A 208 -11.66 -5.84 -6.49
C ARG A 208 -12.30 -7.06 -5.85
N ILE A 209 -12.84 -6.93 -4.65
CA ILE A 209 -13.57 -8.02 -3.98
C ILE A 209 -14.78 -8.44 -4.81
N ASP A 210 -15.55 -7.46 -5.31
CA ASP A 210 -16.72 -7.71 -6.16
C ASP A 210 -16.31 -8.47 -7.43
N LEU A 211 -15.26 -8.03 -8.10
CA LEU A 211 -14.72 -8.72 -9.28
C LEU A 211 -14.30 -10.18 -8.96
N MET A 212 -13.59 -10.41 -7.85
CA MET A 212 -13.20 -11.76 -7.42
C MET A 212 -14.43 -12.61 -7.09
N THR A 213 -15.47 -12.02 -6.52
CA THR A 213 -16.74 -12.72 -6.25
C THR A 213 -17.42 -13.13 -7.54
N GLU A 214 -17.46 -12.26 -8.54
CA GLU A 214 -18.00 -12.58 -9.87
C GLU A 214 -17.14 -13.64 -10.59
N GLU A 215 -15.85 -13.72 -10.31
CA GLU A 215 -14.94 -14.76 -10.80
C GLU A 215 -15.17 -16.13 -10.13
N GLY A 216 -15.88 -16.18 -9.00
CA GLY A 216 -16.27 -17.40 -8.31
C GLY A 216 -15.64 -17.60 -6.92
N VAL A 217 -14.90 -16.62 -6.39
CA VAL A 217 -14.40 -16.66 -5.01
C VAL A 217 -15.54 -16.34 -4.04
N THR A 218 -15.70 -17.17 -3.01
CA THR A 218 -16.70 -16.95 -1.94
C THR A 218 -16.02 -16.26 -0.76
N PHE A 219 -16.59 -15.16 -0.27
CA PHE A 219 -16.13 -14.47 0.94
C PHE A 219 -17.13 -14.70 2.09
N VAL A 220 -16.62 -15.16 3.24
CA VAL A 220 -17.40 -15.38 4.47
C VAL A 220 -16.77 -14.54 5.58
N CYS A 221 -17.42 -13.42 5.91
CA CYS A 221 -16.93 -12.46 6.89
C CYS A 221 -17.61 -12.66 8.26
N GLY A 222 -17.04 -12.10 9.33
CA GLY A 222 -17.53 -12.24 10.68
C GLY A 222 -17.27 -13.62 11.31
N VAL A 223 -16.33 -14.39 10.76
CA VAL A 223 -16.01 -15.74 11.23
C VAL A 223 -14.56 -15.81 11.68
N ASP A 224 -14.35 -16.08 12.97
CA ASP A 224 -13.01 -16.28 13.53
C ASP A 224 -12.60 -17.76 13.45
N ALA A 225 -11.61 -18.03 12.60
CA ALA A 225 -11.07 -19.37 12.41
C ALA A 225 -10.26 -19.89 13.60
N SER A 226 -9.95 -19.06 14.61
CA SER A 226 -9.28 -19.50 15.85
C SER A 226 -10.22 -20.24 16.79
N GLU A 227 -11.53 -20.12 16.60
CA GLU A 227 -12.52 -20.89 17.36
C GLU A 227 -12.42 -22.38 17.02
N GLY A 228 -12.23 -23.21 18.04
CA GLY A 228 -11.96 -24.64 17.86
C GLY A 228 -13.02 -25.41 17.06
N ALA A 229 -14.29 -25.00 17.17
CA ALA A 229 -15.39 -25.58 16.39
C ALA A 229 -15.27 -25.19 14.90
N VAL A 230 -14.94 -23.93 14.61
CA VAL A 230 -14.72 -23.42 13.25
C VAL A 230 -13.50 -24.13 12.63
N ALA A 231 -12.37 -24.17 13.35
CA ALA A 231 -11.16 -24.83 12.85
C ALA A 231 -11.41 -26.31 12.48
N LYS A 232 -12.10 -27.08 13.34
CA LYS A 232 -12.46 -28.48 13.06
C LYS A 232 -13.31 -28.62 11.80
N ARG A 233 -14.32 -27.73 11.62
CA ARG A 233 -15.19 -27.72 10.45
C ARG A 233 -14.38 -27.45 9.19
N LEU A 234 -13.48 -26.45 9.20
CA LEU A 234 -12.65 -26.12 8.04
C LEU A 234 -11.79 -27.31 7.60
N LEU A 235 -11.20 -28.04 8.55
CA LEU A 235 -10.39 -29.23 8.25
C LEU A 235 -11.21 -30.41 7.74
N ALA A 236 -12.51 -30.48 8.03
CA ALA A 236 -13.41 -31.53 7.57
C ALA A 236 -14.04 -31.25 6.21
N GLU A 237 -14.33 -29.98 5.89
CA GLU A 237 -15.11 -29.58 4.70
C GLU A 237 -14.25 -29.22 3.48
N TYR A 238 -12.95 -28.91 3.67
CA TYR A 238 -12.06 -28.44 2.62
C TYR A 238 -10.93 -29.43 2.36
N ASP A 239 -10.55 -29.59 1.10
CA ASP A 239 -9.39 -30.40 0.69
C ASP A 239 -8.06 -29.80 1.15
N ALA A 240 -8.00 -28.46 1.31
CA ALA A 240 -6.84 -27.75 1.83
C ALA A 240 -7.25 -26.46 2.53
N VAL A 241 -6.47 -26.06 3.53
CA VAL A 241 -6.62 -24.79 4.27
C VAL A 241 -5.31 -24.03 4.22
N ILE A 242 -5.36 -22.75 3.81
CA ILE A 242 -4.22 -21.86 3.73
C ILE A 242 -4.38 -20.76 4.76
N LEU A 243 -3.39 -20.60 5.65
CA LEU A 243 -3.40 -19.57 6.68
C LEU A 243 -2.73 -18.29 6.18
N CYS A 244 -3.51 -17.22 6.06
CA CYS A 244 -3.09 -15.89 5.62
C CYS A 244 -3.49 -14.81 6.65
N CYS A 245 -3.33 -15.13 7.95
CA CYS A 245 -3.83 -14.35 9.07
C CYS A 245 -3.07 -13.04 9.34
N GLY A 246 -1.95 -12.79 8.65
CA GLY A 246 -1.08 -11.64 8.90
C GLY A 246 -0.34 -11.71 10.25
N ALA A 247 0.31 -10.63 10.62
CA ALA A 247 0.98 -10.48 11.90
C ALA A 247 -0.04 -9.94 12.94
N GLY A 248 -0.57 -10.81 13.77
CA GLY A 248 -1.61 -10.45 14.76
C GLY A 248 -1.09 -9.64 15.96
N ALA A 249 0.22 -9.69 16.24
CA ALA A 249 0.82 -8.98 17.37
C ALA A 249 1.72 -7.82 16.89
N PRO A 250 1.59 -6.64 17.50
CA PRO A 250 2.48 -5.52 17.23
C PRO A 250 3.86 -5.76 17.86
N ARG A 251 4.90 -5.12 17.34
CA ARG A 251 6.21 -5.12 18.00
C ARG A 251 6.14 -4.26 19.26
N PRO A 252 6.56 -4.76 20.42
CA PRO A 252 6.53 -3.98 21.64
C PRO A 252 7.48 -2.78 21.55
N LEU A 253 7.11 -1.69 22.22
CA LEU A 253 7.92 -0.48 22.27
C LEU A 253 9.20 -0.65 23.10
N GLY A 254 9.30 -1.69 23.92
CA GLY A 254 10.39 -1.91 24.86
C GLY A 254 10.31 -1.02 26.11
N LEU A 255 9.17 -0.39 26.34
CA LEU A 255 8.84 0.42 27.51
C LEU A 255 7.60 -0.18 28.17
N ASP A 256 7.56 -0.13 29.50
CA ASP A 256 6.34 -0.44 30.22
C ASP A 256 5.34 0.72 30.08
N THR A 257 4.25 0.44 29.38
CA THR A 257 3.15 1.39 29.17
C THR A 257 1.92 1.04 29.99
N THR A 258 2.04 0.09 30.94
CA THR A 258 0.95 -0.37 31.77
C THR A 258 0.39 0.80 32.62
N GLY A 259 -0.91 1.02 32.54
CA GLY A 259 -1.59 2.10 33.27
C GLY A 259 -1.43 3.51 32.66
N ILE A 260 -0.73 3.66 31.53
CA ILE A 260 -0.64 4.94 30.83
C ILE A 260 -1.81 5.04 29.83
N SER A 261 -2.72 5.98 30.06
CA SER A 261 -3.82 6.25 29.13
C SER A 261 -3.31 6.97 27.87
N GLY A 262 -3.96 6.74 26.72
CA GLY A 262 -3.67 7.42 25.47
C GLY A 262 -2.50 6.82 24.67
N VAL A 263 -1.88 5.72 25.12
CA VAL A 263 -0.88 4.97 24.36
C VAL A 263 -1.56 3.85 23.60
N CYS A 264 -1.36 3.81 22.28
CA CYS A 264 -1.88 2.76 21.41
C CYS A 264 -0.92 2.47 20.25
N TYR A 265 -1.09 1.32 19.62
CA TYR A 265 -0.32 0.99 18.43
C TYR A 265 -0.89 1.70 17.20
N GLY A 266 0.00 2.13 16.27
CA GLY A 266 -0.41 2.85 15.07
C GLY A 266 -1.44 2.11 14.22
N THR A 267 -1.37 0.77 14.14
CA THR A 267 -2.37 -0.03 13.42
C THR A 267 -3.74 -0.02 14.09
N GLU A 268 -3.81 0.05 15.41
CA GLU A 268 -5.07 0.17 16.17
C GLU A 268 -5.68 1.55 15.98
N TYR A 269 -4.83 2.59 16.05
CA TYR A 269 -5.24 3.97 15.80
C TYR A 269 -5.79 4.16 14.38
N LEU A 270 -5.08 3.68 13.36
CA LEU A 270 -5.50 3.78 11.96
C LEU A 270 -6.79 2.98 11.70
N LYS A 271 -6.90 1.77 12.27
CA LYS A 271 -8.12 0.97 12.18
C LYS A 271 -9.31 1.73 12.76
N ALA A 272 -9.16 2.27 13.97
CA ALA A 272 -10.22 3.04 14.62
C ALA A 272 -10.60 4.30 13.81
N ALA A 273 -9.62 4.97 13.20
CA ALA A 273 -9.86 6.14 12.35
C ALA A 273 -10.64 5.76 11.06
N VAL A 274 -10.27 4.66 10.42
CA VAL A 274 -10.99 4.14 9.24
C VAL A 274 -12.41 3.71 9.62
N GLU A 275 -12.59 3.01 10.74
CA GLU A 275 -13.90 2.57 11.21
C GLU A 275 -14.85 3.76 11.46
N ARG A 276 -14.34 4.85 12.05
CA ARG A 276 -15.13 6.09 12.21
C ARG A 276 -15.43 6.75 10.87
N ALA A 277 -14.42 6.96 10.03
CA ALA A 277 -14.57 7.76 8.81
C ALA A 277 -15.33 7.03 7.70
N GLN A 278 -15.22 5.69 7.61
CA GLN A 278 -15.74 4.91 6.49
C GLN A 278 -16.94 4.02 6.85
N PHE A 279 -17.10 3.65 8.13
CA PHE A 279 -18.15 2.74 8.58
C PHE A 279 -19.06 3.34 9.65
N GLY A 280 -18.85 4.62 10.02
CA GLY A 280 -19.72 5.34 10.96
C GLY A 280 -19.68 4.79 12.40
N LYS A 281 -18.66 4.01 12.78
CA LYS A 281 -18.54 3.46 14.13
C LYS A 281 -18.08 4.55 15.11
N ALA A 282 -19.01 5.13 15.85
CA ALA A 282 -18.75 6.21 16.82
C ALA A 282 -17.85 5.74 17.98
N GLU A 283 -18.11 4.53 18.49
CA GLU A 283 -17.35 3.92 19.59
C GLU A 283 -16.24 3.04 19.05
N ALA A 284 -15.08 3.63 18.79
CA ALA A 284 -13.87 2.87 18.48
C ALA A 284 -13.01 2.76 19.75
N ALA A 285 -12.30 1.62 19.88
CA ALA A 285 -11.45 1.31 21.04
C ALA A 285 -10.35 2.34 21.33
N VAL A 286 -9.95 3.11 20.31
CA VAL A 286 -8.92 4.14 20.42
C VAL A 286 -9.56 5.52 20.21
N PRO A 287 -9.29 6.53 21.07
CA PRO A 287 -9.85 7.87 20.93
C PRO A 287 -9.42 8.56 19.65
N SER A 288 -10.18 9.58 19.24
CA SER A 288 -9.78 10.50 18.16
C SER A 288 -8.66 11.42 18.64
N ALA A 289 -7.80 11.84 17.72
CA ALA A 289 -6.77 12.84 17.99
C ALA A 289 -7.32 14.28 18.09
N SER A 290 -8.61 14.49 17.91
CA SER A 290 -9.23 15.82 17.90
C SER A 290 -8.91 16.60 19.19
N GLY A 291 -8.31 17.80 19.03
CA GLY A 291 -7.92 18.68 20.12
C GLY A 291 -6.77 18.20 21.01
N LEU A 292 -6.14 17.07 20.68
CA LEU A 292 -5.06 16.47 21.47
C LEU A 292 -3.68 16.87 20.92
N ASP A 293 -2.67 16.83 21.79
CA ASP A 293 -1.26 16.82 21.40
C ASP A 293 -0.85 15.38 21.15
N VAL A 294 -0.39 15.09 19.94
CA VAL A 294 -0.11 13.74 19.47
C VAL A 294 1.38 13.51 19.30
N VAL A 295 1.89 12.42 19.86
CA VAL A 295 3.27 11.99 19.66
C VAL A 295 3.28 10.66 18.92
N ILE A 296 3.94 10.60 17.77
CA ILE A 296 4.04 9.41 16.94
C ILE A 296 5.47 8.90 16.95
N ILE A 297 5.68 7.63 17.33
CA ILE A 297 6.99 6.99 17.41
C ILE A 297 7.16 6.08 16.20
N GLY A 298 8.03 6.46 15.26
CA GLY A 298 8.30 5.69 14.05
C GLY A 298 8.59 6.55 12.83
N THR A 299 9.11 5.93 11.76
CA THR A 299 9.56 6.61 10.54
C THR A 299 9.03 6.00 9.24
N GLY A 300 8.28 4.91 9.33
CA GLY A 300 7.74 4.22 8.14
C GLY A 300 6.38 4.74 7.74
N ASP A 301 5.85 4.23 6.63
CA ASP A 301 4.53 4.59 6.07
C ASP A 301 3.41 4.63 7.11
N THR A 302 3.40 3.67 8.06
CA THR A 302 2.40 3.64 9.14
C THR A 302 2.48 4.89 10.02
N ALA A 303 3.69 5.39 10.29
CA ALA A 303 3.85 6.61 11.08
C ALA A 303 3.40 7.85 10.31
N SER A 304 3.73 7.95 9.02
CA SER A 304 3.25 9.02 8.14
C SER A 304 1.72 8.99 8.01
N ASP A 305 1.15 7.80 7.86
CA ASP A 305 -0.31 7.61 7.84
C ASP A 305 -0.96 8.06 9.16
N CYS A 306 -0.31 7.84 10.32
CA CYS A 306 -0.78 8.34 11.61
C CYS A 306 -0.70 9.87 11.71
N VAL A 307 0.38 10.50 11.22
CA VAL A 307 0.52 11.97 11.17
C VAL A 307 -0.64 12.57 10.35
N ALA A 308 -0.81 12.12 9.13
CA ALA A 308 -1.85 12.62 8.23
C ALA A 308 -3.27 12.40 8.77
N THR A 309 -3.48 11.27 9.47
CA THR A 309 -4.75 10.96 10.13
C THR A 309 -5.01 11.91 11.31
N ALA A 310 -4.02 12.18 12.15
CA ALA A 310 -4.15 13.09 13.29
C ALA A 310 -4.48 14.51 12.85
N LEU A 311 -3.85 15.00 11.78
CA LEU A 311 -4.15 16.29 11.18
C LEU A 311 -5.60 16.40 10.73
N ARG A 312 -6.10 15.37 10.00
CA ARG A 312 -7.51 15.32 9.53
C ARG A 312 -8.51 15.23 10.66
N GLN A 313 -8.11 14.66 11.79
CA GLN A 313 -8.94 14.63 13.00
C GLN A 313 -8.92 15.95 13.78
N GLY A 314 -8.10 16.91 13.39
CA GLY A 314 -7.99 18.20 14.06
C GLY A 314 -7.20 18.15 15.37
N CYS A 315 -6.06 17.45 15.39
CA CYS A 315 -5.16 17.49 16.53
C CYS A 315 -4.64 18.91 16.79
N ARG A 316 -4.35 19.25 18.04
CA ARG A 316 -3.77 20.54 18.42
C ARG A 316 -2.31 20.64 17.98
N SER A 317 -1.56 19.59 18.14
CA SER A 317 -0.19 19.45 17.66
C SER A 317 0.13 18.00 17.32
N VAL A 318 1.10 17.80 16.41
CA VAL A 318 1.64 16.47 16.09
C VAL A 318 3.16 16.53 16.08
N THR A 319 3.79 15.58 16.78
CA THR A 319 5.25 15.43 16.82
C THR A 319 5.63 14.00 16.47
N GLN A 320 6.53 13.84 15.50
CA GLN A 320 7.04 12.53 15.11
C GLN A 320 8.44 12.30 15.67
N LEU A 321 8.60 11.26 16.47
CA LEU A 321 9.88 10.86 17.05
C LEU A 321 10.53 9.80 16.18
N VAL A 322 11.74 10.10 15.69
CA VAL A 322 12.50 9.24 14.80
C VAL A 322 13.77 8.71 15.49
N ARG A 323 14.09 7.44 15.27
CA ARG A 323 15.26 6.80 15.88
C ARG A 323 16.58 7.22 15.23
N ARG A 324 16.57 7.47 13.92
CA ARG A 324 17.77 7.85 13.15
C ARG A 324 17.86 9.36 13.04
N PRO A 325 19.07 9.92 12.97
CA PRO A 325 19.23 11.33 12.65
C PRO A 325 18.55 11.69 11.33
N ARG A 326 18.04 12.91 11.24
CA ARG A 326 17.38 13.42 10.04
C ARG A 326 18.31 13.42 8.81
N THR A 327 19.61 13.62 9.04
CA THR A 327 20.66 13.59 8.01
C THR A 327 20.77 12.25 7.28
N ASP A 328 20.32 11.14 7.88
CA ASP A 328 20.36 9.81 7.24
C ASP A 328 19.28 9.65 6.15
N TYR A 329 18.41 10.63 5.96
CA TYR A 329 17.29 10.63 5.01
C TYR A 329 17.41 11.73 3.95
N LEU A 330 18.54 12.45 3.90
CA LEU A 330 18.77 13.47 2.87
C LEU A 330 18.86 12.81 1.49
N ASP A 331 18.26 13.46 0.49
CA ASP A 331 18.48 13.11 -0.91
C ASP A 331 19.89 13.53 -1.38
N ALA A 332 20.22 13.23 -2.65
CA ALA A 332 21.51 13.59 -3.23
C ALA A 332 21.75 15.11 -3.29
N ALA A 333 20.70 15.93 -3.19
CA ALA A 333 20.77 17.39 -3.15
C ALA A 333 20.90 17.94 -1.72
N GLY A 334 20.95 17.06 -0.69
CA GLY A 334 20.99 17.46 0.70
C GLY A 334 19.64 17.94 1.25
N SER A 335 18.56 17.73 0.52
CA SER A 335 17.21 18.05 0.90
C SER A 335 16.52 16.84 1.52
N LEU A 336 15.59 17.06 2.44
CA LEU A 336 14.69 16.02 2.93
C LEU A 336 13.54 15.89 1.94
N PRO A 337 13.35 14.73 1.32
CA PRO A 337 12.10 14.48 0.64
C PRO A 337 10.98 14.50 1.69
N LEU A 338 10.15 15.52 1.66
CA LEU A 338 8.95 15.58 2.48
C LEU A 338 7.99 14.53 1.95
N ASP A 339 7.61 13.59 2.82
CA ASP A 339 6.49 12.73 2.48
C ASP A 339 5.18 13.51 2.52
N TYR A 340 4.11 12.93 2.02
CA TYR A 340 2.81 13.60 1.89
C TYR A 340 2.26 14.11 3.24
N ALA A 341 2.56 13.42 4.34
CA ALA A 341 2.08 13.78 5.67
C ALA A 341 2.85 14.97 6.26
N HIS A 342 4.14 15.07 5.98
CA HIS A 342 4.95 16.22 6.35
C HIS A 342 4.59 17.48 5.56
N GLU A 343 4.27 17.34 4.26
CA GLU A 343 3.72 18.44 3.45
C GLU A 343 2.40 18.96 4.06
N GLU A 344 1.53 18.08 4.50
CA GLU A 344 0.26 18.42 5.14
C GLU A 344 0.46 19.08 6.50
N ALA A 345 1.36 18.55 7.33
CA ALA A 345 1.67 19.15 8.62
C ALA A 345 2.23 20.56 8.45
N LEU A 346 3.15 20.76 7.53
CA LEU A 346 3.71 22.07 7.22
C LEU A 346 2.63 23.05 6.75
N ALA A 347 1.69 22.60 5.90
CA ALA A 347 0.61 23.42 5.40
C ALA A 347 -0.42 23.84 6.48
N VAL A 348 -0.63 23.00 7.50
CA VAL A 348 -1.62 23.25 8.57
C VAL A 348 -1.01 23.97 9.77
N THR A 349 0.17 23.55 10.20
CA THR A 349 0.79 24.02 11.45
C THR A 349 1.93 25.00 11.23
N GLY A 350 2.41 25.18 10.01
CA GLY A 350 3.62 25.92 9.69
C GLY A 350 4.91 25.25 10.16
N GLN A 351 4.85 24.00 10.65
CA GLN A 351 5.99 23.27 11.20
C GLN A 351 6.04 21.83 10.65
N ASP A 352 7.25 21.35 10.37
CA ASP A 352 7.49 19.96 10.05
C ASP A 352 7.44 19.12 11.35
N PRO A 353 6.59 18.08 11.45
CA PRO A 353 6.44 17.27 12.65
C PRO A 353 7.70 16.47 12.99
N GLY A 354 8.61 16.25 12.04
CA GLY A 354 9.88 15.52 12.21
C GLY A 354 10.98 16.32 12.92
N GLY A 355 10.68 17.42 13.55
CA GLY A 355 11.65 18.31 14.23
C GLY A 355 12.14 17.75 15.56
N SER A 356 13.27 17.13 15.58
CA SER A 356 14.40 17.01 16.54
C SER A 356 14.86 15.59 16.83
N ALA A 357 15.76 15.09 16.03
CA ALA A 357 16.54 13.87 16.30
C ALA A 357 17.36 13.94 17.62
N SER A 358 17.65 15.13 18.14
CA SER A 358 18.40 15.33 19.39
C SER A 358 17.64 14.89 20.65
N ARG A 359 16.30 15.02 20.67
CA ARG A 359 15.46 14.57 21.81
C ARG A 359 15.17 13.07 21.77
N SER A 360 15.14 12.45 20.58
CA SER A 360 14.83 11.02 20.44
C SER A 360 15.90 10.08 21.02
N ARG A 361 17.18 10.50 21.08
CA ARG A 361 18.25 9.68 21.66
C ARG A 361 18.11 9.49 23.18
N ALA A 362 17.53 10.43 23.89
CA ALA A 362 17.33 10.33 25.35
C ALA A 362 16.19 9.37 25.70
N TRP A 363 15.15 9.33 24.88
CA TRP A 363 13.98 8.49 25.07
C TRP A 363 14.32 6.97 24.94
N TRP A 364 15.13 6.62 23.93
CA TRP A 364 15.50 5.23 23.66
C TRP A 364 16.53 4.64 24.64
N ARG A 365 17.14 5.44 25.48
CA ARG A 365 18.11 4.98 26.51
C ARG A 365 17.50 4.76 27.89
N GLY A 366 16.18 4.76 28.01
CA GLY A 366 15.51 4.47 29.30
C GLY A 366 15.74 5.52 30.38
N LYS A 367 16.16 6.72 30.01
CA LYS A 367 16.23 7.85 30.96
C LYS A 367 14.93 8.63 30.86
N ALA A 368 14.15 8.61 31.93
CA ALA A 368 13.03 9.51 32.11
C ALA A 368 13.50 10.94 31.88
N VAL A 369 12.79 11.67 31.01
CA VAL A 369 12.99 13.13 30.85
C VAL A 369 12.25 13.78 32.01
N PRO A 370 12.88 14.65 32.81
CA PRO A 370 12.23 15.36 33.89
C PRO A 370 11.13 16.29 33.40
#